data_e9173c0ec21a0c2f635b4c3482ccbe14
#
_entry.id   e9173c0ec21a0c2f635b4c3482ccbe14
#
_cell.length_a   1.000
_cell.length_b   1.000
_cell.length_c   1.000
_cell.angle_alpha   90.00
_cell.angle_beta   90.00
_cell.angle_gamma   90.00
#
_symmetry.space_group_name_H-M   'P 1'
#
loop_
_entity.id
_entity.type
_entity.pdbx_description
1 polymer ?
#
loop_
_entity_poly.entity_id
_entity_poly.type
_entity_poly.pdbx_seq_one_letter_code
_entity_poly.pdbx_strand_id
1 'polypeptide(L)'
;VFAPDYRLAPEFPYPTAVEDAWSAYWWLLAQGIPPGRIVVAGDSAGGGLTVALMLALRAAGLPLPAGGVCLSPWFDLALTAPSLETNCHSDYLNDAILHAAAAMYLGDRDLRDPLASPLYADLRGLPPLLIQVGGAEMLLDDGRRFAARARAAGVDVTLEEYPGMVHVWHFTYLVEPRARQ
;
A
#
# COMPACT_ATOMS: atom_id res chain seq x y z
N VAL A 1 -7.62 -7.13 16.20
CA VAL A 1 -7.48 -6.85 14.75
C VAL A 1 -8.87 -6.77 14.16
N PHE A 2 -9.11 -5.76 13.31
CA PHE A 2 -10.31 -5.58 12.51
C PHE A 2 -9.90 -5.66 11.04
N ALA A 3 -10.48 -6.58 10.29
CA ALA A 3 -10.21 -6.78 8.87
C ALA A 3 -11.53 -6.55 8.10
N PRO A 4 -11.65 -5.44 7.35
CA PRO A 4 -12.83 -5.19 6.54
C PRO A 4 -12.83 -6.09 5.30
N ASP A 5 -13.99 -6.67 5.01
CA ASP A 5 -14.26 -7.36 3.75
C ASP A 5 -14.71 -6.32 2.71
N TYR A 6 -13.74 -5.60 2.14
CA TYR A 6 -14.02 -4.55 1.16
C TYR A 6 -14.27 -5.13 -0.24
N ARG A 7 -15.10 -4.44 -0.98
CA ARG A 7 -15.50 -4.85 -2.34
C ARG A 7 -14.30 -4.81 -3.31
N LEU A 8 -14.22 -5.79 -4.19
CA LEU A 8 -13.08 -6.01 -5.09
C LEU A 8 -13.43 -5.73 -6.55
N ALA A 9 -12.43 -5.31 -7.31
CA ALA A 9 -12.46 -5.29 -8.77
C ALA A 9 -12.42 -6.75 -9.30
N PRO A 10 -12.98 -7.02 -10.49
CA PRO A 10 -13.56 -6.06 -11.44
C PRO A 10 -15.01 -5.65 -11.14
N GLU A 11 -15.73 -6.36 -10.26
CA GLU A 11 -17.15 -6.08 -9.97
C GLU A 11 -17.33 -4.69 -9.36
N PHE A 12 -16.37 -4.26 -8.56
CA PHE A 12 -16.37 -2.97 -7.88
C PHE A 12 -15.02 -2.26 -8.10
N PRO A 13 -14.83 -1.60 -9.25
CA PRO A 13 -13.58 -0.93 -9.58
C PRO A 13 -13.34 0.32 -8.71
N TYR A 14 -12.17 0.94 -8.89
CA TYR A 14 -11.80 2.20 -8.24
C TYR A 14 -12.90 3.27 -8.45
N PRO A 15 -13.28 4.03 -7.40
CA PRO A 15 -12.62 4.13 -6.11
C PRO A 15 -13.24 3.27 -4.98
N THR A 16 -14.04 2.25 -5.28
CA THR A 16 -14.87 1.52 -4.30
C THR A 16 -14.08 1.02 -3.10
N ALA A 17 -12.90 0.44 -3.29
CA ALA A 17 -12.07 -0.04 -2.17
C ALA A 17 -11.65 1.10 -1.23
N VAL A 18 -11.39 2.30 -1.76
CA VAL A 18 -11.07 3.49 -0.95
C VAL A 18 -12.28 3.94 -0.14
N GLU A 19 -13.47 3.91 -0.74
CA GLU A 19 -14.73 4.25 -0.06
C GLU A 19 -15.06 3.27 1.07
N ASP A 20 -14.82 1.98 0.83
CA ASP A 20 -15.05 0.94 1.84
C ASP A 20 -14.02 1.03 2.98
N ALA A 21 -12.75 1.27 2.69
CA ALA A 21 -11.72 1.51 3.70
C ALA A 21 -12.03 2.76 4.55
N TRP A 22 -12.52 3.84 3.91
CA TRP A 22 -13.01 5.02 4.58
C TRP A 22 -14.18 4.70 5.52
N SER A 23 -15.17 3.97 5.03
CA SER A 23 -16.36 3.58 5.80
C SER A 23 -15.98 2.73 7.01
N ALA A 24 -15.05 1.79 6.83
CA ALA A 24 -14.51 0.95 7.89
C ALA A 24 -13.79 1.79 8.97
N TYR A 25 -12.94 2.73 8.55
CA TYR A 25 -12.25 3.64 9.47
C TYR A 25 -13.24 4.52 10.24
N TRP A 26 -14.22 5.11 9.55
CA TRP A 26 -15.27 5.91 10.17
C TRP A 26 -16.08 5.13 11.18
N TRP A 27 -16.40 3.87 10.87
CA TRP A 27 -17.10 2.98 11.81
C TRP A 27 -16.29 2.78 13.10
N LEU A 28 -14.98 2.57 13.01
CA LEU A 28 -14.11 2.44 14.20
C LEU A 28 -14.16 3.71 15.07
N LEU A 29 -14.10 4.90 14.46
CA LEU A 29 -14.23 6.16 15.19
C LEU A 29 -15.60 6.28 15.86
N ALA A 30 -16.69 5.88 15.19
CA ALA A 30 -18.04 5.87 15.74
C ALA A 30 -18.21 4.88 16.91
N GLN A 31 -17.39 3.83 16.99
CA GLN A 31 -17.31 2.94 18.15
C GLN A 31 -16.52 3.55 19.33
N GLY A 32 -16.06 4.80 19.19
CA GLY A 32 -15.31 5.50 20.23
C GLY A 32 -13.81 5.15 20.28
N ILE A 33 -13.28 4.48 19.25
CA ILE A 33 -11.85 4.18 19.18
C ILE A 33 -11.11 5.45 18.74
N PRO A 34 -10.21 6.01 19.58
CA PRO A 34 -9.47 7.21 19.23
C PRO A 34 -8.56 6.97 18.01
N PRO A 35 -8.43 7.93 17.07
CA PRO A 35 -7.58 7.78 15.88
C PRO A 35 -6.13 7.47 16.21
N GLY A 36 -5.58 8.05 17.30
CA GLY A 36 -4.24 7.74 17.80
C GLY A 36 -4.04 6.32 18.34
N ARG A 37 -5.08 5.49 18.38
CA ARG A 37 -5.02 4.05 18.72
C ARG A 37 -5.31 3.14 17.53
N ILE A 38 -5.45 3.70 16.34
CA ILE A 38 -5.69 2.95 15.10
C ILE A 38 -4.41 2.97 14.29
N VAL A 39 -3.91 1.81 13.93
CA VAL A 39 -2.88 1.62 12.89
C VAL A 39 -3.55 0.91 11.72
N VAL A 40 -3.36 1.43 10.53
CA VAL A 40 -3.86 0.81 9.30
C VAL A 40 -2.73 0.00 8.68
N ALA A 41 -3.03 -1.22 8.29
CA ALA A 41 -2.04 -2.11 7.69
C ALA A 41 -2.60 -2.77 6.42
N GLY A 42 -1.71 -3.03 5.47
CA GLY A 42 -2.06 -3.76 4.25
C GLY A 42 -0.84 -4.26 3.51
N ASP A 43 -1.04 -5.30 2.74
CA ASP A 43 -0.02 -5.91 1.88
C ASP A 43 -0.33 -5.66 0.41
N SER A 44 0.69 -5.56 -0.42
CA SER A 44 0.57 -5.41 -1.87
C SER A 44 -0.34 -4.23 -2.25
N ALA A 45 -1.44 -4.47 -2.97
CA ALA A 45 -2.48 -3.49 -3.26
C ALA A 45 -3.09 -2.90 -1.98
N GLY A 46 -3.20 -3.69 -0.88
CA GLY A 46 -3.63 -3.22 0.44
C GLY A 46 -2.67 -2.22 1.07
N GLY A 47 -1.37 -2.32 0.79
CA GLY A 47 -0.38 -1.30 1.16
C GLY A 47 -0.64 0.02 0.44
N GLY A 48 -0.95 -0.01 -0.85
CA GLY A 48 -1.42 1.15 -1.61
C GLY A 48 -2.71 1.74 -1.04
N LEU A 49 -3.70 0.88 -0.74
CA LEU A 49 -4.97 1.28 -0.15
C LEU A 49 -4.80 1.91 1.24
N THR A 50 -3.84 1.43 2.05
CA THR A 50 -3.50 2.02 3.35
C THR A 50 -3.13 3.49 3.22
N VAL A 51 -2.27 3.83 2.26
CA VAL A 51 -1.88 5.22 2.00
C VAL A 51 -3.01 6.00 1.34
N ALA A 52 -3.73 5.42 0.39
CA ALA A 52 -4.89 6.04 -0.25
C ALA A 52 -5.95 6.48 0.76
N LEU A 53 -6.27 5.63 1.74
CA LEU A 53 -7.16 5.97 2.86
C LEU A 53 -6.65 7.20 3.62
N MET A 54 -5.37 7.23 4.00
CA MET A 54 -4.81 8.36 4.74
C MET A 54 -4.85 9.66 3.93
N LEU A 55 -4.57 9.60 2.63
CA LEU A 55 -4.68 10.74 1.72
C LEU A 55 -6.12 11.27 1.65
N ALA A 56 -7.09 10.36 1.52
CA ALA A 56 -8.50 10.70 1.47
C ALA A 56 -8.99 11.33 2.78
N LEU A 57 -8.62 10.75 3.94
CA LEU A 57 -8.94 11.29 5.26
C LEU A 57 -8.36 12.69 5.44
N ARG A 58 -7.09 12.90 5.08
CA ARG A 58 -6.43 14.22 5.14
C ARG A 58 -7.14 15.25 4.25
N ALA A 59 -7.48 14.86 3.02
CA ALA A 59 -8.17 15.76 2.09
C ALA A 59 -9.53 16.22 2.63
N ALA A 60 -10.20 15.37 3.40
CA ALA A 60 -11.47 15.69 4.07
C ALA A 60 -11.30 16.42 5.41
N GLY A 61 -10.08 16.67 5.87
CA GLY A 61 -9.84 17.29 7.18
C GLY A 61 -10.20 16.39 8.36
N LEU A 62 -10.25 15.08 8.17
CA LEU A 62 -10.58 14.10 9.20
C LEU A 62 -9.34 13.69 10.00
N PRO A 63 -9.51 13.22 11.25
CA PRO A 63 -8.41 12.72 12.05
C PRO A 63 -7.72 11.53 11.38
N LEU A 64 -6.39 11.57 11.29
CA LEU A 64 -5.57 10.51 10.73
C LEU A 64 -5.29 9.41 11.77
N PRO A 65 -5.05 8.15 11.35
CA PRO A 65 -4.60 7.08 12.24
C PRO A 65 -3.23 7.39 12.84
N ALA A 66 -2.83 6.63 13.86
CA ALA A 66 -1.53 6.74 14.51
C ALA A 66 -0.35 6.44 13.57
N GLY A 67 -0.57 5.62 12.56
CA GLY A 67 0.44 5.25 11.57
C GLY A 67 -0.08 4.24 10.57
N GLY A 68 0.77 3.89 9.60
CA GLY A 68 0.52 2.87 8.60
C GLY A 68 1.62 1.82 8.51
N VAL A 69 1.24 0.60 8.19
CA VAL A 69 2.16 -0.50 7.89
C VAL A 69 1.86 -1.01 6.48
N CYS A 70 2.86 -0.96 5.61
CA CYS A 70 2.74 -1.36 4.21
C CYS A 70 3.73 -2.50 3.94
N LEU A 71 3.20 -3.68 3.66
CA LEU A 71 3.98 -4.89 3.41
C LEU A 71 4.05 -5.13 1.91
N SER A 72 5.25 -5.12 1.32
CA SER A 72 5.43 -5.26 -0.13
C SER A 72 4.47 -4.38 -0.95
N PRO A 73 4.35 -3.09 -0.68
CA PRO A 73 3.25 -2.26 -1.17
C PRO A 73 3.32 -2.01 -2.67
N TRP A 74 2.16 -1.97 -3.32
CA TRP A 74 2.02 -1.50 -4.69
C TRP A 74 1.57 -0.03 -4.71
N PHE A 75 2.50 0.87 -4.98
CA PHE A 75 2.27 2.31 -4.96
C PHE A 75 2.21 2.97 -6.35
N ASP A 76 2.56 2.23 -7.42
CA ASP A 76 2.64 2.73 -8.79
C ASP A 76 1.94 1.81 -9.79
N LEU A 77 0.65 2.07 -10.06
CA LEU A 77 -0.11 1.30 -11.05
C LEU A 77 0.31 1.62 -12.49
N ALA A 78 1.12 2.68 -12.71
CA ALA A 78 1.71 2.95 -14.02
C ALA A 78 2.93 2.06 -14.32
N LEU A 79 3.33 1.21 -13.36
CA LEU A 79 4.35 0.17 -13.53
C LEU A 79 5.67 0.72 -14.08
N THR A 80 6.20 1.78 -13.47
CA THR A 80 7.41 2.47 -13.93
C THR A 80 8.68 2.14 -13.14
N ALA A 81 8.58 1.17 -12.20
CA ALA A 81 9.70 0.80 -11.33
C ALA A 81 10.74 -0.07 -12.05
N PRO A 82 12.06 0.23 -11.95
CA PRO A 82 13.11 -0.60 -12.54
C PRO A 82 13.12 -2.06 -12.04
N SER A 83 12.72 -2.29 -10.79
CA SER A 83 12.65 -3.63 -10.21
C SER A 83 11.64 -4.56 -10.90
N LEU A 84 10.70 -4.03 -11.66
CA LEU A 84 9.80 -4.83 -12.50
C LEU A 84 10.57 -5.66 -13.53
N GLU A 85 11.63 -5.09 -14.11
CA GLU A 85 12.50 -5.79 -15.08
C GLU A 85 13.57 -6.62 -14.36
N THR A 86 14.26 -6.03 -13.37
CA THR A 86 15.43 -6.67 -12.75
C THR A 86 15.08 -7.87 -11.91
N ASN A 87 13.88 -7.90 -11.32
CA ASN A 87 13.42 -8.94 -10.40
C ASN A 87 12.33 -9.87 -10.99
N CYS A 88 12.00 -9.73 -12.28
CA CYS A 88 10.94 -10.52 -12.93
C CYS A 88 11.17 -12.04 -12.93
N HIS A 89 12.41 -12.50 -12.74
CA HIS A 89 12.75 -13.93 -12.67
C HIS A 89 12.92 -14.45 -11.23
N SER A 90 12.91 -13.56 -10.24
CA SER A 90 13.12 -13.92 -8.84
C SER A 90 11.83 -13.88 -8.01
N ASP A 91 10.78 -13.24 -8.53
CA ASP A 91 9.48 -13.13 -7.87
C ASP A 91 8.46 -14.09 -8.51
N TYR A 92 7.38 -14.38 -7.79
CA TYR A 92 6.23 -15.11 -8.34
C TYR A 92 5.22 -14.18 -9.04
N LEU A 93 5.31 -12.88 -8.81
CA LEU A 93 4.60 -11.90 -9.62
C LEU A 93 5.14 -11.91 -11.06
N ASN A 94 4.33 -11.45 -11.99
CA ASN A 94 4.78 -11.19 -13.35
C ASN A 94 4.05 -9.96 -13.92
N ASP A 95 4.62 -9.41 -14.96
CA ASP A 95 4.16 -8.20 -15.61
C ASP A 95 2.70 -8.29 -16.09
N ALA A 96 2.31 -9.42 -16.66
CA ALA A 96 0.95 -9.64 -17.17
C ALA A 96 -0.11 -9.60 -16.04
N ILE A 97 0.21 -10.15 -14.87
CA ILE A 97 -0.67 -10.12 -13.69
C ILE A 97 -0.82 -8.68 -13.20
N LEU A 98 0.27 -7.93 -13.10
CA LEU A 98 0.24 -6.53 -12.63
C LEU A 98 -0.55 -5.64 -13.60
N HIS A 99 -0.31 -5.74 -14.89
CA HIS A 99 -1.08 -5.00 -15.90
C HIS A 99 -2.57 -5.34 -15.88
N ALA A 100 -2.92 -6.62 -15.80
CA ALA A 100 -4.31 -7.06 -15.73
C ALA A 100 -5.01 -6.54 -14.46
N ALA A 101 -4.34 -6.61 -13.31
CA ALA A 101 -4.88 -6.12 -12.05
C ALA A 101 -5.08 -4.60 -12.06
N ALA A 102 -4.13 -3.84 -12.59
CA ALA A 102 -4.26 -2.39 -12.75
C ALA A 102 -5.44 -2.02 -13.66
N ALA A 103 -5.59 -2.73 -14.80
CA ALA A 103 -6.70 -2.51 -15.72
C ALA A 103 -8.06 -2.87 -15.11
N MET A 104 -8.16 -3.98 -14.37
CA MET A 104 -9.39 -4.35 -13.67
C MET A 104 -9.77 -3.34 -12.58
N TYR A 105 -8.77 -2.79 -11.88
CA TYR A 105 -9.02 -1.84 -10.80
C TYR A 105 -9.41 -0.45 -11.31
N LEU A 106 -8.69 0.08 -12.31
CA LEU A 106 -8.85 1.46 -12.78
C LEU A 106 -9.77 1.61 -14.00
N GLY A 107 -9.92 0.58 -14.83
CA GLY A 107 -10.55 0.73 -16.15
C GLY A 107 -9.76 1.74 -17.00
N ASP A 108 -10.47 2.69 -17.60
CA ASP A 108 -9.89 3.73 -18.48
C ASP A 108 -9.38 4.97 -17.70
N ARG A 109 -9.27 4.89 -16.38
CA ARG A 109 -8.80 6.03 -15.54
C ARG A 109 -7.29 6.18 -15.60
N ASP A 110 -6.81 7.34 -15.18
CA ASP A 110 -5.37 7.63 -15.13
C ASP A 110 -4.65 6.69 -14.14
N LEU A 111 -3.68 5.94 -14.65
CA LEU A 111 -2.81 5.08 -13.86
C LEU A 111 -2.01 5.83 -12.78
N ARG A 112 -1.92 7.16 -12.90
CA ARG A 112 -1.23 8.05 -11.96
C ARG A 112 -2.19 8.82 -11.04
N ASP A 113 -3.47 8.43 -11.00
CA ASP A 113 -4.40 9.03 -10.03
C ASP A 113 -3.82 8.87 -8.60
N PRO A 114 -3.67 9.95 -7.83
CA PRO A 114 -2.97 9.92 -6.53
C PRO A 114 -3.60 9.02 -5.47
N LEU A 115 -4.91 8.73 -5.57
CA LEU A 115 -5.57 7.81 -4.65
C LEU A 115 -5.51 6.34 -5.12
N ALA A 116 -5.15 6.09 -6.37
CA ALA A 116 -4.91 4.75 -6.89
C ALA A 116 -3.42 4.40 -6.90
N SER A 117 -2.58 5.40 -7.21
CA SER A 117 -1.12 5.32 -7.25
C SER A 117 -0.51 6.35 -6.30
N PRO A 118 -0.44 6.05 -5.00
CA PRO A 118 0.04 6.99 -3.98
C PRO A 118 1.45 7.53 -4.20
N LEU A 119 2.24 6.87 -5.04
CA LEU A 119 3.55 7.38 -5.45
C LEU A 119 3.46 8.79 -6.05
N TYR A 120 2.37 9.15 -6.71
CA TYR A 120 2.19 10.45 -7.37
C TYR A 120 1.51 11.51 -6.50
N ALA A 121 1.12 11.17 -5.27
CA ALA A 121 0.41 12.07 -4.36
C ALA A 121 1.33 13.13 -3.72
N ASP A 122 0.70 14.16 -3.18
CA ASP A 122 1.32 15.02 -2.16
C ASP A 122 1.29 14.26 -0.82
N LEU A 123 2.45 13.93 -0.28
CA LEU A 123 2.60 13.10 0.90
C LEU A 123 2.73 13.91 2.22
N ARG A 124 2.77 15.23 2.15
CA ARG A 124 2.91 16.09 3.34
C ARG A 124 1.81 15.84 4.37
N GLY A 125 2.20 15.76 5.64
CA GLY A 125 1.26 15.61 6.76
C GLY A 125 0.65 14.23 6.93
N LEU A 126 1.15 13.21 6.23
CA LEU A 126 0.82 11.82 6.53
C LEU A 126 1.42 11.40 7.89
N PRO A 127 0.77 10.46 8.60
CA PRO A 127 1.30 9.91 9.85
C PRO A 127 2.54 9.04 9.59
N PRO A 128 3.26 8.59 10.64
CA PRO A 128 4.39 7.68 10.50
C PRO A 128 4.06 6.42 9.72
N LEU A 129 5.00 5.95 8.90
CA LEU A 129 4.84 4.77 8.05
C LEU A 129 5.98 3.77 8.28
N LEU A 130 5.63 2.50 8.45
CA LEU A 130 6.53 1.37 8.30
C LEU A 130 6.29 0.74 6.93
N ILE A 131 7.35 0.59 6.15
CA ILE A 131 7.31 -0.06 4.83
C ILE A 131 8.31 -1.21 4.87
N GLN A 132 7.85 -2.42 4.57
CA GLN A 132 8.71 -3.60 4.44
C GLN A 132 8.67 -4.10 3.01
N VAL A 133 9.83 -4.35 2.42
CA VAL A 133 9.97 -4.82 1.03
C VAL A 133 10.97 -5.96 0.92
N GLY A 134 10.72 -6.90 0.04
CA GLY A 134 11.63 -7.97 -0.29
C GLY A 134 12.67 -7.55 -1.33
N GLY A 135 13.94 -7.91 -1.11
CA GLY A 135 15.02 -7.56 -2.04
C GLY A 135 14.93 -8.27 -3.39
N ALA A 136 14.13 -9.33 -3.50
CA ALA A 136 13.92 -10.08 -4.74
C ALA A 136 12.53 -9.87 -5.37
N GLU A 137 11.68 -8.99 -4.78
CA GLU A 137 10.34 -8.74 -5.32
C GLU A 137 10.30 -7.71 -6.44
N MET A 138 9.33 -7.85 -7.34
CA MET A 138 9.13 -6.91 -8.45
C MET A 138 8.74 -5.51 -7.98
N LEU A 139 8.06 -5.37 -6.84
CA LEU A 139 7.62 -4.09 -6.27
C LEU A 139 8.64 -3.42 -5.34
N LEU A 140 9.90 -3.91 -5.28
CA LEU A 140 10.96 -3.36 -4.43
C LEU A 140 11.13 -1.84 -4.61
N ASP A 141 11.21 -1.38 -5.85
CA ASP A 141 11.44 0.04 -6.10
C ASP A 141 10.19 0.91 -5.91
N ASP A 142 8.99 0.33 -5.85
CA ASP A 142 7.79 1.05 -5.42
C ASP A 142 7.97 1.53 -3.97
N GLY A 143 8.34 0.62 -3.08
CA GLY A 143 8.61 0.93 -1.68
C GLY A 143 9.74 1.94 -1.50
N ARG A 144 10.87 1.75 -2.21
CA ARG A 144 12.04 2.65 -2.16
C ARG A 144 11.71 4.07 -2.62
N ARG A 145 11.07 4.19 -3.79
CA ARG A 145 10.70 5.47 -4.40
C ARG A 145 9.69 6.21 -3.54
N PHE A 146 8.69 5.50 -3.04
CA PHE A 146 7.68 6.07 -2.16
C PHE A 146 8.30 6.53 -0.83
N ALA A 147 9.13 5.71 -0.17
CA ALA A 147 9.81 6.08 1.06
C ALA A 147 10.69 7.32 0.90
N ALA A 148 11.44 7.42 -0.21
CA ALA A 148 12.25 8.58 -0.52
C ALA A 148 11.39 9.85 -0.67
N ARG A 149 10.27 9.77 -1.39
CA ARG A 149 9.35 10.91 -1.59
C ARG A 149 8.66 11.32 -0.28
N ALA A 150 8.24 10.34 0.52
CA ALA A 150 7.56 10.60 1.80
C ALA A 150 8.51 11.29 2.80
N ARG A 151 9.76 10.82 2.91
CA ARG A 151 10.80 11.48 3.71
C ARG A 151 11.09 12.91 3.23
N ALA A 152 11.19 13.13 1.92
CA ALA A 152 11.35 14.46 1.35
C ALA A 152 10.16 15.40 1.63
N ALA A 153 8.97 14.82 1.82
CA ALA A 153 7.75 15.54 2.24
C ALA A 153 7.64 15.74 3.76
N GLY A 154 8.64 15.32 4.55
CA GLY A 154 8.66 15.46 6.00
C GLY A 154 7.88 14.39 6.77
N VAL A 155 7.53 13.27 6.12
CA VAL A 155 6.88 12.12 6.76
C VAL A 155 7.95 11.26 7.45
N ASP A 156 7.66 10.80 8.67
CA ASP A 156 8.49 9.82 9.36
C ASP A 156 8.27 8.44 8.72
N VAL A 157 9.30 7.90 8.05
CA VAL A 157 9.23 6.63 7.33
C VAL A 157 10.38 5.71 7.73
N THR A 158 10.02 4.55 8.25
CA THR A 158 10.92 3.41 8.37
C THR A 158 10.74 2.52 7.14
N LEU A 159 11.81 2.35 6.34
CA LEU A 159 11.86 1.38 5.25
C LEU A 159 12.80 0.24 5.66
N GLU A 160 12.29 -0.96 5.63
CA GLU A 160 13.03 -2.19 5.90
C GLU A 160 13.08 -3.05 4.63
N GLU A 161 14.29 -3.36 4.17
CA GLU A 161 14.54 -4.20 3.00
C GLU A 161 15.07 -5.56 3.47
N TYR A 162 14.42 -6.64 3.04
CA TYR A 162 14.77 -8.01 3.41
C TYR A 162 15.42 -8.73 2.23
N PRO A 163 16.78 -8.87 2.21
CA PRO A 163 17.51 -9.46 1.10
C PRO A 163 17.02 -10.85 0.73
N GLY A 164 16.77 -11.06 -0.57
CA GLY A 164 16.34 -12.36 -1.11
C GLY A 164 14.89 -12.75 -0.82
N MET A 165 14.10 -11.90 -0.15
CA MET A 165 12.68 -12.14 0.03
C MET A 165 11.90 -11.72 -1.21
N VAL A 166 10.89 -12.53 -1.54
CA VAL A 166 9.93 -12.30 -2.63
C VAL A 166 8.75 -11.46 -2.16
N HIS A 167 7.83 -11.14 -3.05
CA HIS A 167 6.62 -10.39 -2.75
C HIS A 167 5.81 -11.04 -1.61
N VAL A 168 5.42 -10.25 -0.63
CA VAL A 168 4.63 -10.65 0.56
C VAL A 168 5.14 -11.94 1.22
N TRP A 169 6.46 -12.10 1.38
CA TRP A 169 7.07 -13.27 2.05
C TRP A 169 6.53 -13.51 3.46
N HIS A 170 5.91 -12.53 4.07
CA HIS A 170 5.27 -12.60 5.39
C HIS A 170 4.27 -13.77 5.50
N PHE A 171 3.61 -14.14 4.42
CA PHE A 171 2.70 -15.30 4.39
C PHE A 171 3.43 -16.64 4.52
N THR A 172 4.75 -16.65 4.33
CA THR A 172 5.57 -17.86 4.49
C THR A 172 6.08 -18.07 5.91
N TYR A 173 5.50 -17.38 6.90
CA TYR A 173 5.96 -17.36 8.30
C TYR A 173 6.11 -18.74 8.94
N LEU A 174 5.45 -19.78 8.41
CA LEU A 174 5.59 -21.17 8.90
C LEU A 174 6.92 -21.80 8.49
N VAL A 175 7.50 -21.42 7.37
CA VAL A 175 8.70 -22.02 6.77
C VAL A 175 9.88 -21.04 6.65
N GLU A 176 9.66 -19.75 6.59
CA GLU A 176 10.67 -18.70 6.51
C GLU A 176 10.88 -18.03 7.88
N PRO A 177 12.01 -18.27 8.58
CA PRO A 177 12.25 -17.69 9.92
C PRO A 177 12.21 -16.17 9.96
N ARG A 178 12.63 -15.48 8.88
CA ARG A 178 12.62 -14.01 8.80
C ARG A 178 11.21 -13.42 8.73
N ALA A 179 10.22 -14.19 8.30
CA ALA A 179 8.82 -13.78 8.32
C ALA A 179 8.20 -13.79 9.74
N ARG A 180 8.96 -14.22 10.76
CA ARG A 180 8.52 -14.29 12.17
C ARG A 180 9.08 -13.15 13.03
N GLN A 181 9.97 -12.33 12.47
CA GLN A 181 10.59 -11.20 13.16
C GLN A 181 9.74 -9.94 13.00
#